data_0aa3f04f03a8e6e9cf7a71b69684a861
#
_entry.id   0aa3f04f03a8e6e9cf7a71b69684a861
#
_cell.length_a   1.000
_cell.length_b   1.000
_cell.length_c   1.000
_cell.angle_alpha   90.00
_cell.angle_beta   90.00
_cell.angle_gamma   90.00
#
_symmetry.space_group_name_H-M   'P 1'
#
loop_
_entity.id
_entity.type
_entity.pdbx_description
1 polymer ?
#
loop_
_entity_poly.entity_id
_entity_poly.type
_entity_poly.pdbx_seq_one_letter_code
_entity_poly.pdbx_strand_id
1 'polypeptide(L)'
;MRIGLRMGAEIWALLALSMLGVFSGSVVAVEHSRGQKLFLPVYSEVAYGDRRAALNLAVTLMLRNLDSDQSIALTRVDYIGANGAVVRSFLTEKHGLKAMAAETFVIRESDRTGGASAGFLVEWESREPVLPPLVEGVMVNGAYNQGMAFVTSARVLAEKP
;
A
#
# COMPACT_ATOMS: atom_id res chain seq x y z
N MET A 1 42.91 -18.79 64.94
CA MET A 1 41.49 -18.93 64.51
C MET A 1 41.32 -18.08 63.29
N ARG A 2 41.40 -18.68 62.10
CA ARG A 2 41.29 -17.98 60.85
C ARG A 2 40.02 -18.46 60.19
N ILE A 3 39.03 -17.60 60.13
CA ILE A 3 37.77 -17.83 59.33
C ILE A 3 37.98 -17.24 57.94
N GLY A 4 38.25 -18.07 57.03
CA GLY A 4 38.32 -17.68 55.59
C GLY A 4 36.93 -17.66 54.98
N LEU A 5 36.45 -16.46 54.66
CA LEU A 5 35.19 -16.27 53.94
C LEU A 5 35.40 -16.64 52.47
N ARG A 6 34.88 -17.79 52.03
CA ARG A 6 34.75 -18.15 50.64
C ARG A 6 33.39 -17.67 50.11
N MET A 7 33.31 -16.39 49.80
CA MET A 7 32.16 -15.82 49.06
C MET A 7 32.71 -15.15 47.78
N GLY A 8 32.63 -15.81 46.66
CA GLY A 8 33.11 -15.19 45.43
C GLY A 8 32.75 -15.90 44.12
N ALA A 9 32.38 -17.18 44.16
CA ALA A 9 32.14 -17.92 42.91
C ALA A 9 30.65 -18.07 42.50
N GLU A 10 29.75 -17.99 43.47
CA GLU A 10 28.31 -18.21 43.24
C GLU A 10 27.59 -16.96 42.70
N ILE A 11 28.11 -15.76 42.95
CA ILE A 11 27.45 -14.49 42.55
C ILE A 11 27.68 -14.21 41.08
N TRP A 12 28.80 -14.65 40.51
CA TRP A 12 29.09 -14.47 39.08
C TRP A 12 28.29 -15.38 38.14
N ALA A 13 27.86 -16.54 38.65
CA ALA A 13 27.04 -17.49 37.87
C ALA A 13 25.59 -17.00 37.72
N LEU A 14 25.07 -16.25 38.69
CA LEU A 14 23.70 -15.68 38.61
C LEU A 14 23.61 -14.43 37.76
N LEU A 15 24.71 -13.68 37.57
CA LEU A 15 24.76 -12.49 36.71
C LEU A 15 24.92 -12.85 35.21
N ALA A 16 25.51 -14.02 34.93
CA ALA A 16 25.67 -14.46 33.52
C ALA A 16 24.38 -15.02 32.90
N LEU A 17 23.41 -15.44 33.71
CA LEU A 17 22.16 -16.02 33.23
C LEU A 17 21.05 -14.97 32.91
N SER A 18 21.25 -13.73 33.34
CA SER A 18 20.28 -12.64 33.11
C SER A 18 20.47 -11.88 31.79
N MET A 19 21.50 -12.22 30.97
CA MET A 19 21.79 -11.56 29.70
C MET A 19 21.34 -12.34 28.44
N LEU A 20 20.60 -13.46 28.57
CA LEU A 20 19.85 -13.99 27.46
C LEU A 20 18.54 -13.18 27.32
N GLY A 21 18.67 -11.92 26.97
CA GLY A 21 17.57 -11.12 26.46
C GLY A 21 17.00 -11.83 25.25
N VAL A 22 15.80 -12.37 25.39
CA VAL A 22 15.00 -12.91 24.31
C VAL A 22 14.76 -11.76 23.32
N PHE A 23 15.57 -11.67 22.27
CA PHE A 23 15.23 -10.90 21.08
C PHE A 23 14.01 -11.59 20.45
N SER A 24 12.83 -11.30 20.97
CA SER A 24 11.57 -11.57 20.30
C SER A 24 11.51 -10.63 19.11
N GLY A 25 12.19 -10.97 18.03
CA GLY A 25 11.95 -10.34 16.75
C GLY A 25 10.48 -10.61 16.41
N SER A 26 9.67 -9.56 16.37
CA SER A 26 8.30 -9.67 15.87
C SER A 26 8.39 -10.11 14.42
N VAL A 27 8.16 -11.38 14.15
CA VAL A 27 7.91 -11.86 12.80
C VAL A 27 6.58 -11.22 12.41
N VAL A 28 6.64 -10.23 11.52
CA VAL A 28 5.42 -9.72 10.87
C VAL A 28 4.91 -10.87 10.02
N ALA A 29 3.89 -11.56 10.51
CA ALA A 29 3.19 -12.56 9.71
C ALA A 29 2.60 -11.86 8.50
N VAL A 30 2.95 -12.32 7.31
CA VAL A 30 2.32 -11.84 6.09
C VAL A 30 0.91 -12.42 6.07
N GLU A 31 -0.07 -11.55 6.23
CA GLU A 31 -1.47 -11.94 6.31
C GLU A 31 -1.99 -12.22 4.88
N HIS A 32 -2.45 -13.44 4.63
CA HIS A 32 -3.08 -13.82 3.35
C HIS A 32 -4.56 -13.45 3.39
N SER A 33 -5.11 -13.06 2.24
CA SER A 33 -6.50 -12.63 2.09
C SER A 33 -7.16 -13.31 0.89
N ARG A 34 -8.49 -13.48 0.96
CA ARG A 34 -9.32 -13.94 -0.19
C ARG A 34 -9.92 -12.77 -0.98
N GLY A 35 -9.68 -11.56 -0.55
CA GLY A 35 -10.13 -10.36 -1.23
C GLY A 35 -10.17 -9.16 -0.32
N GLN A 36 -10.07 -8.00 -0.92
CA GLN A 36 -10.08 -6.74 -0.20
C GLN A 36 -10.85 -5.68 -0.97
N LYS A 37 -11.37 -4.73 -0.22
CA LYS A 37 -11.80 -3.42 -0.71
C LYS A 37 -10.76 -2.39 -0.28
N LEU A 38 -10.22 -1.67 -1.24
CA LEU A 38 -9.10 -0.76 -1.06
C LEU A 38 -9.50 0.65 -1.52
N PHE A 39 -8.96 1.66 -0.86
CA PHE A 39 -8.99 3.03 -1.32
C PHE A 39 -7.58 3.53 -1.56
N LEU A 40 -7.31 4.02 -2.76
CA LEU A 40 -6.06 4.64 -3.15
C LEU A 40 -6.27 6.14 -3.33
N PRO A 41 -5.70 7.01 -2.47
CA PRO A 41 -5.78 8.44 -2.68
C PRO A 41 -4.91 8.84 -3.87
N VAL A 42 -5.45 9.63 -4.77
CA VAL A 42 -4.72 10.23 -5.90
C VAL A 42 -5.11 11.69 -6.09
N TYR A 43 -4.29 12.42 -6.80
CA TYR A 43 -4.46 13.85 -7.01
C TYR A 43 -4.36 14.13 -8.51
N SER A 44 -5.40 14.68 -9.13
CA SER A 44 -5.35 15.12 -10.52
C SER A 44 -4.80 16.55 -10.68
N GLU A 45 -4.69 17.27 -9.56
CA GLU A 45 -4.03 18.58 -9.51
C GLU A 45 -3.50 18.83 -8.09
N VAL A 46 -2.45 19.64 -7.99
CA VAL A 46 -1.93 20.15 -6.71
C VAL A 46 -1.77 21.67 -6.79
N ALA A 47 -2.19 22.35 -5.74
CA ALA A 47 -1.98 23.80 -5.62
C ALA A 47 -0.51 24.09 -5.31
N TYR A 48 0.05 25.15 -5.90
CA TYR A 48 1.40 25.60 -5.61
C TYR A 48 1.48 27.13 -5.58
N GLY A 49 2.44 27.65 -4.81
CA GLY A 49 2.70 29.07 -4.67
C GLY A 49 1.54 29.85 -4.03
N ASP A 50 1.76 31.15 -3.86
CA ASP A 50 0.86 32.04 -3.10
C ASP A 50 -0.43 32.40 -3.85
N ARG A 51 -0.46 32.23 -5.18
CA ARG A 51 -1.57 32.64 -6.05
C ARG A 51 -2.58 31.54 -6.32
N ARG A 52 -2.54 30.44 -5.58
CA ARG A 52 -3.39 29.25 -5.80
C ARG A 52 -3.32 28.73 -7.25
N ALA A 53 -2.17 28.88 -7.89
CA ALA A 53 -1.92 28.19 -9.15
C ALA A 53 -1.99 26.68 -8.92
N ALA A 54 -2.47 25.92 -9.92
CA ALA A 54 -2.56 24.47 -9.85
C ALA A 54 -1.69 23.83 -10.92
N LEU A 55 -0.97 22.78 -10.55
CA LEU A 55 -0.31 21.87 -11.48
C LEU A 55 -1.22 20.68 -11.71
N ASN A 56 -1.54 20.38 -12.95
CA ASN A 56 -2.24 19.16 -13.33
C ASN A 56 -1.28 17.99 -13.28
N LEU A 57 -1.80 16.82 -12.91
CA LEU A 57 -1.03 15.59 -12.76
C LEU A 57 -1.66 14.48 -13.61
N ALA A 58 -0.82 13.77 -14.36
CA ALA A 58 -1.19 12.46 -14.87
C ALA A 58 -1.13 11.47 -13.72
N VAL A 59 -2.14 10.60 -13.60
CA VAL A 59 -2.22 9.59 -12.54
C VAL A 59 -2.18 8.20 -13.17
N THR A 60 -1.32 7.33 -12.67
CA THR A 60 -1.28 5.92 -13.01
C THR A 60 -1.57 5.10 -11.76
N LEU A 61 -2.73 4.42 -11.71
CA LEU A 61 -2.97 3.34 -10.75
C LEU A 61 -2.21 2.11 -11.25
N MET A 62 -1.33 1.56 -10.41
CA MET A 62 -0.59 0.32 -10.65
C MET A 62 -1.10 -0.74 -9.68
N LEU A 63 -1.45 -1.90 -10.23
CA LEU A 63 -1.92 -3.07 -9.50
C LEU A 63 -1.04 -4.26 -9.85
N ARG A 64 -0.41 -4.90 -8.86
CA ARG A 64 0.41 -6.09 -9.08
C ARG A 64 -0.01 -7.21 -8.14
N ASN A 65 -0.36 -8.35 -8.73
CA ASN A 65 -0.49 -9.59 -7.97
C ASN A 65 0.88 -10.01 -7.45
N LEU A 66 1.03 -10.17 -6.14
CA LEU A 66 2.29 -10.57 -5.49
C LEU A 66 2.39 -12.07 -5.24
N ASP A 67 1.31 -12.81 -5.46
CA ASP A 67 1.33 -14.27 -5.31
C ASP A 67 2.06 -14.91 -6.49
N SER A 68 2.94 -15.89 -6.20
CA SER A 68 3.76 -16.57 -7.21
C SER A 68 3.00 -17.63 -8.00
N ASP A 69 1.89 -18.14 -7.47
CA ASP A 69 1.22 -19.32 -7.99
C ASP A 69 -0.26 -19.08 -8.32
N GLN A 70 -0.92 -18.21 -7.55
CA GLN A 70 -2.35 -17.98 -7.64
C GLN A 70 -2.69 -16.72 -8.43
N SER A 71 -3.76 -16.79 -9.20
CA SER A 71 -4.35 -15.62 -9.85
C SER A 71 -5.38 -14.96 -8.95
N ILE A 72 -5.54 -13.65 -9.10
CA ILE A 72 -6.62 -12.87 -8.48
C ILE A 72 -7.58 -12.35 -9.56
N ALA A 73 -8.76 -11.93 -9.17
CA ALA A 73 -9.72 -11.26 -10.04
C ALA A 73 -10.01 -9.86 -9.50
N LEU A 74 -9.80 -8.85 -10.33
CA LEU A 74 -10.26 -7.49 -10.07
C LEU A 74 -11.77 -7.46 -10.35
N THR A 75 -12.56 -7.09 -9.35
CA THR A 75 -14.03 -7.03 -9.46
C THR A 75 -14.52 -5.61 -9.59
N ARG A 76 -13.70 -4.63 -9.18
CA ARG A 76 -14.02 -3.20 -9.28
C ARG A 76 -12.77 -2.36 -9.36
N VAL A 77 -12.76 -1.40 -10.26
CA VAL A 77 -11.77 -0.32 -10.33
C VAL A 77 -12.53 0.94 -10.74
N ASP A 78 -12.87 1.78 -9.74
CA ASP A 78 -13.61 3.02 -9.92
C ASP A 78 -12.75 4.23 -9.57
N TYR A 79 -12.76 5.22 -10.43
CA TYR A 79 -12.23 6.55 -10.15
C TYR A 79 -13.28 7.39 -9.45
N ILE A 80 -12.96 7.85 -8.23
CA ILE A 80 -13.85 8.58 -7.34
C ILE A 80 -13.41 10.05 -7.30
N GLY A 81 -14.33 10.95 -7.54
CA GLY A 81 -14.09 12.38 -7.44
C GLY A 81 -14.05 12.88 -5.99
N ALA A 82 -13.56 14.11 -5.79
CA ALA A 82 -13.46 14.76 -4.48
C ALA A 82 -14.80 14.88 -3.75
N ASN A 83 -15.92 14.81 -4.46
CA ASN A 83 -17.29 14.82 -3.91
C ASN A 83 -17.80 13.40 -3.51
N GLY A 84 -16.96 12.37 -3.64
CA GLY A 84 -17.31 10.99 -3.36
C GLY A 84 -18.10 10.26 -4.47
N ALA A 85 -18.40 10.92 -5.57
CA ALA A 85 -19.12 10.30 -6.69
C ALA A 85 -18.17 9.50 -7.58
N VAL A 86 -18.68 8.40 -8.16
CA VAL A 86 -17.96 7.66 -9.19
C VAL A 86 -17.92 8.50 -10.46
N VAL A 87 -16.72 8.88 -10.88
CA VAL A 87 -16.46 9.63 -12.11
C VAL A 87 -16.34 8.67 -13.30
N ARG A 88 -15.68 7.53 -13.09
CA ARG A 88 -15.43 6.52 -14.12
C ARG A 88 -15.25 5.15 -13.51
N SER A 89 -15.90 4.14 -14.11
CA SER A 89 -15.59 2.73 -13.85
C SER A 89 -14.72 2.20 -14.98
N PHE A 90 -13.62 1.52 -14.63
CA PHE A 90 -12.67 0.98 -15.59
C PHE A 90 -12.99 -0.45 -16.01
N LEU A 91 -13.76 -1.16 -15.19
CA LEU A 91 -14.15 -2.54 -15.45
C LEU A 91 -15.65 -2.63 -15.78
N THR A 92 -15.98 -3.35 -16.82
CA THR A 92 -17.36 -3.76 -17.17
C THR A 92 -17.66 -5.18 -16.71
N GLU A 93 -16.61 -5.98 -16.51
CA GLU A 93 -16.64 -7.36 -16.04
C GLU A 93 -15.40 -7.66 -15.18
N LYS A 94 -15.37 -8.81 -14.52
CA LYS A 94 -14.22 -9.23 -13.73
C LYS A 94 -12.99 -9.39 -14.63
N HIS A 95 -11.87 -8.82 -14.20
CA HIS A 95 -10.59 -8.89 -14.90
C HIS A 95 -9.61 -9.78 -14.12
N GLY A 96 -9.23 -10.90 -14.74
CA GLY A 96 -8.27 -11.85 -14.13
C GLY A 96 -6.83 -11.35 -14.22
N LEU A 97 -6.11 -11.37 -13.11
CA LEU A 97 -4.71 -11.03 -13.04
C LEU A 97 -3.89 -12.25 -12.59
N LYS A 98 -3.08 -12.78 -13.50
CA LYS A 98 -2.26 -13.98 -13.26
C LYS A 98 -1.26 -13.75 -12.12
N ALA A 99 -0.69 -14.84 -11.62
CA ALA A 99 0.44 -14.80 -10.68
C ALA A 99 1.52 -13.84 -11.18
N MET A 100 2.03 -12.99 -10.28
CA MET A 100 3.07 -11.98 -10.53
C MET A 100 2.76 -10.94 -11.63
N ALA A 101 1.58 -10.98 -12.27
CA ALA A 101 1.19 -10.04 -13.32
C ALA A 101 0.79 -8.67 -12.73
N ALA A 102 0.84 -7.65 -13.56
CA ALA A 102 0.41 -6.30 -13.22
C ALA A 102 -0.58 -5.76 -14.25
N GLU A 103 -1.42 -4.83 -13.79
CA GLU A 103 -2.35 -4.05 -14.61
C GLU A 103 -2.24 -2.57 -14.25
N THR A 104 -2.50 -1.69 -15.22
CA THR A 104 -2.43 -0.24 -15.00
C THR A 104 -3.65 0.48 -15.56
N PHE A 105 -4.10 1.50 -14.83
CA PHE A 105 -5.21 2.36 -15.23
C PHE A 105 -4.76 3.82 -15.16
N VAL A 106 -5.01 4.58 -16.23
CA VAL A 106 -4.45 5.92 -16.38
C VAL A 106 -5.54 6.99 -16.41
N ILE A 107 -5.36 8.04 -15.63
CA ILE A 107 -6.05 9.33 -15.73
C ILE A 107 -5.08 10.29 -16.40
N ARG A 108 -5.50 10.87 -17.53
CA ARG A 108 -4.68 11.82 -18.28
C ARG A 108 -4.49 13.11 -17.50
N GLU A 109 -3.37 13.78 -17.68
CA GLU A 109 -3.07 15.07 -17.05
C GLU A 109 -4.15 16.14 -17.37
N SER A 110 -4.77 16.08 -18.56
CA SER A 110 -5.85 16.97 -18.95
C SER A 110 -7.20 16.65 -18.29
N ASP A 111 -7.34 15.48 -17.65
CA ASP A 111 -8.58 15.04 -16.99
C ASP A 111 -8.64 15.56 -15.56
N ARG A 112 -9.40 16.61 -15.35
CA ARG A 112 -9.59 17.26 -14.04
C ARG A 112 -10.90 16.86 -13.36
N THR A 113 -11.61 15.87 -13.88
CA THR A 113 -12.96 15.51 -13.40
C THR A 113 -12.97 14.97 -11.97
N GLY A 114 -11.86 14.39 -11.49
CA GLY A 114 -11.73 13.93 -10.10
C GLY A 114 -11.46 15.06 -9.10
N GLY A 115 -10.94 16.19 -9.55
CA GLY A 115 -10.54 17.31 -8.67
C GLY A 115 -9.23 17.03 -7.91
N ALA A 116 -8.87 17.92 -7.00
CA ALA A 116 -7.61 17.89 -6.26
C ALA A 116 -7.49 16.75 -5.24
N SER A 117 -8.60 16.07 -4.89
CA SER A 117 -8.64 15.03 -3.85
C SER A 117 -9.45 13.84 -4.35
N ALA A 118 -9.02 13.28 -5.46
CA ALA A 118 -9.62 12.10 -6.06
C ALA A 118 -9.10 10.81 -5.42
N GLY A 119 -9.64 9.68 -5.83
CA GLY A 119 -9.18 8.38 -5.40
C GLY A 119 -9.61 7.27 -6.33
N PHE A 120 -9.04 6.09 -6.13
CA PHE A 120 -9.56 4.86 -6.70
C PHE A 120 -10.17 3.98 -5.62
N LEU A 121 -11.33 3.42 -5.91
CA LEU A 121 -11.90 2.34 -5.15
C LEU A 121 -11.64 1.05 -5.92
N VAL A 122 -10.85 0.16 -5.31
CA VAL A 122 -10.44 -1.11 -5.92
C VAL A 122 -11.01 -2.25 -5.10
N GLU A 123 -11.60 -3.23 -5.76
CA GLU A 123 -12.00 -4.49 -5.14
C GLU A 123 -11.41 -5.65 -5.93
N TRP A 124 -10.89 -6.61 -5.20
CA TRP A 124 -10.34 -7.84 -5.77
C TRP A 124 -10.77 -9.06 -4.94
N GLU A 125 -10.67 -10.24 -5.55
CA GLU A 125 -10.95 -11.51 -4.88
C GLU A 125 -10.05 -12.62 -5.43
N SER A 126 -9.87 -13.67 -4.63
CA SER A 126 -9.21 -14.91 -5.00
C SER A 126 -10.00 -16.12 -4.49
N ARG A 127 -9.81 -17.26 -5.14
CA ARG A 127 -10.40 -18.54 -4.68
C ARG A 127 -9.72 -19.04 -3.43
N GLU A 128 -8.40 -18.92 -3.39
CA GLU A 128 -7.56 -19.30 -2.26
C GLU A 128 -6.99 -18.08 -1.55
N PRO A 129 -6.62 -18.19 -0.27
CA PRO A 129 -5.91 -17.10 0.41
C PRO A 129 -4.56 -16.84 -0.28
N VAL A 130 -4.33 -15.59 -0.68
CA VAL A 130 -3.13 -15.15 -1.39
C VAL A 130 -2.50 -13.97 -0.70
N LEU A 131 -1.25 -13.65 -1.06
CA LEU A 131 -0.66 -12.36 -0.71
C LEU A 131 -1.49 -11.24 -1.31
N PRO A 132 -1.91 -10.23 -0.51
CA PRO A 132 -2.60 -9.07 -1.04
C PRO A 132 -1.81 -8.39 -2.15
N PRO A 133 -2.46 -7.93 -3.23
CA PRO A 133 -1.77 -7.24 -4.32
C PRO A 133 -1.18 -5.92 -3.85
N LEU A 134 -0.06 -5.52 -4.46
CA LEU A 134 0.46 -4.17 -4.36
C LEU A 134 -0.44 -3.23 -5.17
N VAL A 135 -0.92 -2.16 -4.53
CA VAL A 135 -1.76 -1.15 -5.17
C VAL A 135 -1.19 0.23 -4.89
N GLU A 136 -0.68 0.88 -5.92
CA GLU A 136 0.00 2.18 -5.83
C GLU A 136 -0.52 3.14 -6.88
N GLY A 137 -0.50 4.43 -6.53
CA GLY A 137 -0.77 5.53 -7.44
C GLY A 137 0.49 6.32 -7.70
N VAL A 138 0.87 6.44 -8.97
CA VAL A 138 1.99 7.30 -9.38
C VAL A 138 1.42 8.54 -10.02
N MET A 139 1.70 9.73 -9.47
CA MET A 139 1.31 11.02 -10.01
C MET A 139 2.54 11.71 -10.57
N VAL A 140 2.43 12.20 -11.80
CA VAL A 140 3.53 12.91 -12.48
C VAL A 140 3.02 14.16 -13.19
N ASN A 141 3.84 15.22 -13.15
CA ASN A 141 3.70 16.39 -14.01
C ASN A 141 5.03 16.59 -14.74
N GLY A 142 5.00 16.63 -16.06
CA GLY A 142 6.15 16.84 -16.92
C GLY A 142 6.25 18.27 -17.49
N ALA A 143 5.31 19.16 -17.13
CA ALA A 143 5.33 20.53 -17.61
C ALA A 143 6.37 21.35 -16.86
N TYR A 144 7.03 22.24 -17.62
CA TYR A 144 8.10 23.12 -17.14
C TYR A 144 9.36 22.34 -16.69
N ASN A 145 10.54 22.88 -16.85
CA ASN A 145 11.85 22.27 -16.59
C ASN A 145 12.06 21.65 -15.18
N GLN A 146 11.01 21.56 -14.36
CA GLN A 146 10.98 20.96 -13.04
C GLN A 146 9.82 19.98 -12.97
N GLY A 147 10.09 18.72 -13.30
CA GLY A 147 9.11 17.65 -13.13
C GLY A 147 8.79 17.39 -11.65
N MET A 148 7.51 17.08 -11.36
CA MET A 148 7.08 16.59 -10.05
C MET A 148 6.60 15.16 -10.22
N ALA A 149 7.03 14.28 -9.31
CA ALA A 149 6.53 12.91 -9.24
C ALA A 149 6.42 12.48 -7.78
N PHE A 150 5.35 11.76 -7.42
CA PHE A 150 5.19 11.14 -6.11
C PHE A 150 4.28 9.92 -6.19
N VAL A 151 4.36 9.09 -5.18
CA VAL A 151 3.63 7.82 -5.09
C VAL A 151 2.75 7.83 -3.85
N THR A 152 1.57 7.22 -3.99
CA THR A 152 0.67 6.93 -2.87
C THR A 152 0.40 5.44 -2.82
N SER A 153 0.09 4.91 -1.65
CA SER A 153 -0.28 3.51 -1.45
C SER A 153 -1.72 3.38 -0.99
N ALA A 154 -2.36 2.30 -1.40
CA ALA A 154 -3.74 2.03 -1.02
C ALA A 154 -3.89 1.69 0.47
N ARG A 155 -5.08 1.96 1.01
CA ARG A 155 -5.53 1.55 2.34
C ARG A 155 -6.61 0.51 2.24
N VAL A 156 -6.53 -0.52 3.06
CA VAL A 156 -7.60 -1.52 3.20
C VAL A 156 -8.78 -0.88 3.92
N LEU A 157 -9.96 -0.95 3.31
CA LEU A 157 -11.24 -0.53 3.89
C LEU A 157 -12.00 -1.70 4.46
N ALA A 158 -11.90 -2.88 3.83
CA ALA A 158 -12.53 -4.11 4.27
C ALA A 158 -11.78 -5.32 3.72
N GLU A 159 -11.76 -6.41 4.50
CA GLU A 159 -11.33 -7.73 4.09
C GLU A 159 -12.54 -8.55 3.66
N LYS A 160 -12.36 -9.43 2.66
CA LYS A 160 -13.31 -10.50 2.36
C LYS A 160 -12.90 -11.74 3.15
N PRO A 161 -13.80 -12.33 3.91
CA PRO A 161 -13.54 -13.55 4.69
C PRO A 161 -13.23 -14.76 3.80
#